data_4cb83e071c73f05b52bf35916e9f13fe
#
_entry.id   4cb83e071c73f05b52bf35916e9f13fe
#
_cell.length_a   1.000
_cell.length_b   1.000
_cell.length_c   1.000
_cell.angle_alpha   90.00
_cell.angle_beta   90.00
_cell.angle_gamma   90.00
#
_symmetry.space_group_name_H-M   'P 1'
#
loop_
_entity.id
_entity.type
_entity.pdbx_description
1 polymer ?
#
loop_
_entity_poly.entity_id
_entity_poly.type
_entity_poly.pdbx_seq_one_letter_code
_entity_poly.pdbx_strand_id
1 'polypeptide(L)'
;MGLDRDRVVQIDQIGQVVGIPAHTQVAAEIAERSITLLHNGGNLLPLLGTRSARVMSVSFRRTSDVLAGRYFNARLRQTYPRLTTAGLDVDSGPALYESLLRQARQQALVILSTYVTAFSQSGSLALPEEVVDFAGQLTEIGVPHIVVSFGNPYLITELPDVRAYMLAWSGSEVSQTAAAQALFGEIEISGRVPTRIPPLYEMGDGIMIPKKLTGNDRD
;
A
#
# COMPACT_ATOMS: atom_id res chain seq x y z
N MET A 1 24.45 0.57 26.04
CA MET A 1 24.72 -0.17 24.78
C MET A 1 26.06 -0.92 24.78
N GLY A 2 26.91 -0.81 25.81
CA GLY A 2 28.13 -1.62 25.96
C GLY A 2 29.31 -1.25 25.05
N LEU A 3 29.18 -0.15 24.28
CA LEU A 3 30.23 0.33 23.36
C LEU A 3 31.52 0.81 24.07
N ASP A 4 31.47 0.95 25.39
CA ASP A 4 32.61 1.19 26.26
C ASP A 4 33.50 -0.06 26.45
N ARG A 5 32.93 -1.24 26.25
CA ARG A 5 33.59 -2.53 26.44
C ARG A 5 33.88 -3.26 25.13
N ASP A 6 32.90 -3.23 24.20
CA ASP A 6 33.03 -3.87 22.91
C ASP A 6 32.61 -2.89 21.80
N ARG A 7 33.59 -2.40 21.05
CA ARG A 7 33.43 -1.40 19.99
C ARG A 7 33.43 -2.01 18.59
N VAL A 8 33.77 -3.29 18.50
CA VAL A 8 34.01 -3.97 17.23
C VAL A 8 32.93 -5.01 17.00
N VAL A 9 32.21 -4.88 15.87
CA VAL A 9 31.29 -5.91 15.43
C VAL A 9 32.08 -7.06 14.81
N GLN A 10 31.83 -8.28 15.27
CA GLN A 10 32.42 -9.48 14.68
C GLN A 10 31.69 -9.82 13.38
N ILE A 11 32.35 -9.63 12.24
CA ILE A 11 31.74 -9.69 10.91
C ILE A 11 31.15 -11.09 10.62
N ASP A 12 31.79 -12.15 11.11
CA ASP A 12 31.34 -13.54 11.00
C ASP A 12 30.04 -13.84 11.75
N GLN A 13 29.70 -13.03 12.76
CA GLN A 13 28.46 -13.16 13.52
C GLN A 13 27.28 -12.36 12.92
N ILE A 14 27.53 -11.42 12.02
CA ILE A 14 26.47 -10.59 11.44
C ILE A 14 25.35 -11.44 10.83
N GLY A 15 25.70 -12.46 10.05
CA GLY A 15 24.71 -13.34 9.40
C GLY A 15 23.89 -14.21 10.37
N GLN A 16 24.33 -14.32 11.63
CA GLN A 16 23.60 -15.07 12.67
C GLN A 16 22.56 -14.20 13.41
N VAL A 17 22.60 -12.87 13.21
CA VAL A 17 21.74 -11.91 13.91
C VAL A 17 20.95 -11.08 12.92
N VAL A 18 21.57 -10.57 11.86
CA VAL A 18 20.94 -9.67 10.91
C VAL A 18 20.24 -10.47 9.80
N GLY A 19 18.94 -10.21 9.60
CA GLY A 19 18.17 -10.83 8.53
C GLY A 19 17.83 -12.30 8.72
N ILE A 20 17.92 -12.81 9.94
CA ILE A 20 17.54 -14.21 10.21
C ILE A 20 16.04 -14.41 10.01
N PRO A 21 15.59 -15.64 9.62
CA PRO A 21 14.18 -15.92 9.34
C PRO A 21 13.23 -15.55 10.49
N ALA A 22 13.66 -15.76 11.75
CA ALA A 22 12.85 -15.41 12.91
C ALA A 22 12.52 -13.91 12.99
N HIS A 23 13.49 -13.03 12.67
CA HIS A 23 13.25 -11.59 12.64
C HIS A 23 12.33 -11.19 11.48
N THR A 24 12.46 -11.83 10.32
CA THR A 24 11.60 -11.61 9.17
C THR A 24 10.16 -12.02 9.47
N GLN A 25 9.96 -13.13 10.19
CA GLN A 25 8.64 -13.57 10.61
C GLN A 25 7.98 -12.57 11.56
N VAL A 26 8.69 -12.07 12.57
CA VAL A 26 8.18 -11.03 13.48
C VAL A 26 7.83 -9.76 12.71
N ALA A 27 8.67 -9.35 11.76
CA ALA A 27 8.39 -8.19 10.92
C ALA A 27 7.13 -8.39 10.04
N ALA A 28 6.92 -9.60 9.52
CA ALA A 28 5.71 -9.94 8.77
C ALA A 28 4.46 -9.89 9.66
N GLU A 29 4.49 -10.46 10.86
CA GLU A 29 3.37 -10.39 11.81
C GLU A 29 3.02 -8.95 12.19
N ILE A 30 4.03 -8.10 12.41
CA ILE A 30 3.83 -6.67 12.68
C ILE A 30 3.17 -6.01 11.46
N ALA A 31 3.66 -6.28 10.25
CA ALA A 31 3.12 -5.72 9.02
C ALA A 31 1.65 -6.12 8.82
N GLU A 32 1.31 -7.39 9.00
CA GLU A 32 -0.06 -7.90 8.87
C GLU A 32 -1.02 -7.21 9.86
N ARG A 33 -0.64 -7.15 11.14
CA ARG A 33 -1.47 -6.53 12.20
C ARG A 33 -1.56 -5.01 12.09
N SER A 34 -0.62 -4.37 11.41
CA SER A 34 -0.61 -2.92 11.23
C SER A 34 -1.50 -2.44 10.10
N ILE A 35 -1.91 -3.30 9.17
CA ILE A 35 -2.77 -2.89 8.04
C ILE A 35 -4.04 -2.23 8.57
N THR A 36 -4.23 -0.97 8.20
CA THR A 36 -5.33 -0.13 8.69
C THR A 36 -6.20 0.32 7.52
N LEU A 37 -7.48 0.01 7.56
CA LEU A 37 -8.45 0.46 6.57
C LEU A 37 -9.21 1.66 7.13
N LEU A 38 -9.10 2.80 6.46
CA LEU A 38 -9.75 4.05 6.89
C LEU A 38 -11.09 4.25 6.21
N HIS A 39 -11.19 3.89 4.93
CA HIS A 39 -12.40 4.04 4.14
C HIS A 39 -12.64 2.81 3.28
N ASN A 40 -13.93 2.39 3.14
CA ASN A 40 -14.33 1.25 2.32
C ASN A 40 -15.72 1.47 1.72
N GLY A 41 -15.84 2.46 0.84
CA GLY A 41 -17.09 2.82 0.17
C GLY A 41 -17.62 1.68 -0.70
N GLY A 42 -18.89 1.35 -0.49
CA GLY A 42 -19.55 0.27 -1.22
C GLY A 42 -19.03 -1.13 -0.92
N ASN A 43 -18.35 -1.32 0.21
CA ASN A 43 -17.75 -2.61 0.62
C ASN A 43 -16.84 -3.20 -0.48
N LEU A 44 -15.99 -2.34 -1.06
CA LEU A 44 -15.08 -2.73 -2.13
C LEU A 44 -14.08 -3.79 -1.68
N LEU A 45 -13.65 -3.73 -0.42
CA LEU A 45 -12.78 -4.72 0.21
C LEU A 45 -13.60 -5.68 1.10
N PRO A 46 -13.20 -6.96 1.17
CA PRO A 46 -12.10 -7.61 0.45
C PRO A 46 -12.45 -7.83 -1.02
N LEU A 47 -11.44 -7.78 -1.89
CA LEU A 47 -11.63 -7.97 -3.32
C LEU A 47 -12.18 -9.37 -3.62
N LEU A 48 -13.37 -9.41 -4.24
CA LEU A 48 -14.04 -10.65 -4.64
C LEU A 48 -13.88 -10.95 -6.14
N GLY A 49 -13.04 -10.16 -6.81
CA GLY A 49 -12.90 -10.19 -8.26
C GLY A 49 -12.42 -11.52 -8.82
N THR A 50 -12.87 -11.81 -10.03
CA THR A 50 -12.45 -13.00 -10.78
C THR A 50 -11.01 -12.83 -11.29
N ARG A 51 -10.29 -13.94 -11.44
CA ARG A 51 -8.92 -13.95 -12.02
C ARG A 51 -8.85 -13.33 -13.43
N SER A 52 -9.96 -13.26 -14.13
CA SER A 52 -10.08 -12.64 -15.46
C SER A 52 -10.26 -11.13 -15.42
N ALA A 53 -10.48 -10.52 -14.24
CA ALA A 53 -10.66 -9.08 -14.11
C ALA A 53 -9.43 -8.33 -14.63
N ARG A 54 -9.69 -7.25 -15.35
CA ARG A 54 -8.65 -6.31 -15.77
C ARG A 54 -8.39 -5.36 -14.60
N VAL A 55 -7.19 -5.42 -14.04
CA VAL A 55 -6.78 -4.58 -12.93
C VAL A 55 -5.54 -3.79 -13.34
N MET A 56 -5.50 -2.52 -13.01
CA MET A 56 -4.34 -1.65 -13.19
C MET A 56 -3.79 -1.26 -11.82
N SER A 57 -2.50 -1.44 -11.62
CA SER A 57 -1.76 -0.96 -10.46
C SER A 57 -0.85 0.20 -10.87
N VAL A 58 -1.10 1.36 -10.31
CA VAL A 58 -0.30 2.57 -10.52
C VAL A 58 0.46 2.84 -9.23
N SER A 59 1.79 2.97 -9.32
CA SER A 59 2.64 3.22 -8.15
C SER A 59 3.28 4.59 -8.24
N PHE A 60 2.88 5.52 -7.36
CA PHE A 60 3.58 6.78 -7.19
C PHE A 60 4.75 6.60 -6.23
N ARG A 61 5.96 6.86 -6.68
CA ARG A 61 7.20 6.62 -5.95
C ARG A 61 8.31 7.55 -6.43
N ARG A 62 9.39 7.64 -5.69
CA ARG A 62 10.61 8.28 -6.19
C ARG A 62 11.23 7.40 -7.27
N THR A 63 11.83 8.03 -8.27
CA THR A 63 12.56 7.33 -9.33
C THR A 63 13.68 6.43 -8.78
N SER A 64 14.33 6.84 -7.68
CA SER A 64 15.38 6.06 -7.00
C SER A 64 14.87 4.88 -6.18
N ASP A 65 13.57 4.81 -5.85
CA ASP A 65 13.00 3.72 -5.07
C ASP A 65 12.56 2.57 -5.98
N VAL A 66 13.52 1.75 -6.36
CA VAL A 66 13.33 0.61 -7.27
C VAL A 66 12.54 -0.56 -6.65
N LEU A 67 12.40 -0.59 -5.32
CA LEU A 67 11.65 -1.64 -4.61
C LEU A 67 10.19 -1.26 -4.37
N ALA A 68 9.84 0.01 -4.50
CA ALA A 68 8.48 0.49 -4.36
C ALA A 68 7.54 -0.17 -5.39
N GLY A 69 6.51 -0.82 -4.92
CA GLY A 69 5.54 -1.57 -5.73
C GLY A 69 6.01 -2.94 -6.21
N ARG A 70 7.26 -3.33 -6.01
CA ARG A 70 7.80 -4.59 -6.52
C ARG A 70 7.09 -5.81 -5.94
N TYR A 71 7.09 -5.94 -4.63
CA TYR A 71 6.51 -7.08 -3.92
C TYR A 71 4.98 -7.03 -3.94
N PHE A 72 4.42 -5.84 -3.80
CA PHE A 72 2.99 -5.61 -3.93
C PHE A 72 2.46 -6.08 -5.28
N ASN A 73 3.04 -5.60 -6.38
CA ASN A 73 2.64 -5.98 -7.73
C ASN A 73 2.92 -7.46 -8.04
N ALA A 74 4.00 -8.03 -7.51
CA ALA A 74 4.28 -9.46 -7.65
C ALA A 74 3.17 -10.30 -7.00
N ARG A 75 2.70 -9.89 -5.82
CA ARG A 75 1.60 -10.58 -5.13
C ARG A 75 0.26 -10.38 -5.85
N LEU A 76 -0.04 -9.18 -6.35
CA LEU A 76 -1.24 -8.92 -7.14
C LEU A 76 -1.31 -9.79 -8.41
N ARG A 77 -0.17 -10.00 -9.10
CA ARG A 77 -0.12 -10.83 -10.32
C ARG A 77 -0.48 -12.29 -10.10
N GLN A 78 -0.28 -12.82 -8.91
CA GLN A 78 -0.69 -14.20 -8.58
C GLN A 78 -2.22 -14.35 -8.65
N THR A 79 -2.96 -13.31 -8.28
CA THR A 79 -4.43 -13.29 -8.33
C THR A 79 -4.94 -12.76 -9.66
N TYR A 80 -4.29 -11.74 -10.21
CA TYR A 80 -4.66 -11.08 -11.47
C TYR A 80 -3.57 -11.26 -12.54
N PRO A 81 -3.56 -12.35 -13.31
CA PRO A 81 -2.52 -12.59 -14.32
C PRO A 81 -2.46 -11.52 -15.42
N ARG A 82 -3.56 -10.77 -15.62
CA ARG A 82 -3.67 -9.66 -16.58
C ARG A 82 -3.45 -8.29 -15.95
N LEU A 83 -2.73 -8.22 -14.81
CA LEU A 83 -2.41 -6.98 -14.14
C LEU A 83 -1.56 -6.08 -15.05
N THR A 84 -2.06 -4.89 -15.33
CA THR A 84 -1.26 -3.81 -15.93
C THR A 84 -0.60 -3.01 -14.81
N THR A 85 0.68 -2.67 -14.96
CA THR A 85 1.41 -1.87 -13.96
C THR A 85 1.99 -0.63 -14.58
N ALA A 86 1.93 0.50 -13.88
CA ALA A 86 2.56 1.76 -14.26
C ALA A 86 3.25 2.42 -13.05
N GLY A 87 4.29 3.19 -13.33
CA GLY A 87 4.97 4.02 -12.33
C GLY A 87 4.71 5.49 -12.60
N LEU A 88 4.52 6.25 -11.54
CA LEU A 88 4.49 7.72 -11.51
C LEU A 88 5.56 8.21 -10.55
N ASP A 89 6.12 9.34 -10.85
CA ASP A 89 7.05 10.10 -10.02
C ASP A 89 6.84 11.61 -10.21
N VAL A 90 7.66 12.42 -9.57
CA VAL A 90 7.56 13.90 -9.63
C VAL A 90 7.86 14.48 -11.01
N ASP A 91 8.53 13.72 -11.89
CA ASP A 91 8.89 14.13 -13.24
C ASP A 91 7.89 13.62 -14.28
N SER A 92 6.85 12.92 -13.87
CA SER A 92 5.83 12.35 -14.75
C SER A 92 4.99 13.46 -15.40
N GLY A 93 5.07 13.57 -16.71
CA GLY A 93 4.37 14.63 -17.45
C GLY A 93 2.90 14.34 -17.75
N PRO A 94 2.12 15.36 -18.15
CA PRO A 94 0.67 15.27 -18.36
C PRO A 94 0.24 14.15 -19.33
N ALA A 95 1.01 13.93 -20.39
CA ALA A 95 0.72 12.88 -21.37
C ALA A 95 0.66 11.47 -20.79
N LEU A 96 1.46 11.19 -19.73
CA LEU A 96 1.42 9.92 -19.02
C LEU A 96 0.10 9.78 -18.23
N TYR A 97 -0.31 10.80 -17.49
CA TYR A 97 -1.57 10.80 -16.74
C TYR A 97 -2.78 10.61 -17.66
N GLU A 98 -2.83 11.34 -18.78
CA GLU A 98 -3.89 11.15 -19.79
C GLU A 98 -3.90 9.72 -20.35
N SER A 99 -2.73 9.14 -20.62
CA SER A 99 -2.62 7.78 -21.11
C SER A 99 -3.14 6.78 -20.09
N LEU A 100 -2.79 6.97 -18.81
CA LEU A 100 -3.26 6.12 -17.71
C LEU A 100 -4.77 6.22 -17.52
N LEU A 101 -5.35 7.41 -17.62
CA LEU A 101 -6.80 7.60 -17.54
C LEU A 101 -7.54 6.91 -18.69
N ARG A 102 -7.02 7.02 -19.93
CA ARG A 102 -7.59 6.27 -21.07
C ARG A 102 -7.57 4.76 -20.84
N GLN A 103 -6.48 4.23 -20.27
CA GLN A 103 -6.35 2.81 -19.92
C GLN A 103 -7.28 2.44 -18.76
N ALA A 104 -7.40 3.29 -17.74
CA ALA A 104 -8.24 3.07 -16.57
C ALA A 104 -9.71 2.84 -16.94
N ARG A 105 -10.22 3.53 -17.94
CA ARG A 105 -11.61 3.33 -18.45
C ARG A 105 -11.91 1.90 -18.88
N GLN A 106 -10.89 1.09 -19.16
CA GLN A 106 -11.03 -0.30 -19.60
C GLN A 106 -10.79 -1.29 -18.46
N GLN A 107 -10.51 -0.80 -17.26
CA GLN A 107 -10.22 -1.63 -16.09
C GLN A 107 -11.47 -1.82 -15.23
N ALA A 108 -11.55 -2.98 -14.59
CA ALA A 108 -12.56 -3.24 -13.56
C ALA A 108 -12.17 -2.61 -12.21
N LEU A 109 -10.87 -2.35 -12.02
CA LEU A 109 -10.31 -1.79 -10.79
C LEU A 109 -8.98 -1.11 -11.08
N VAL A 110 -8.75 0.04 -10.44
CA VAL A 110 -7.44 0.69 -10.34
C VAL A 110 -6.96 0.65 -8.89
N ILE A 111 -5.70 0.28 -8.67
CA ILE A 111 -5.05 0.34 -7.37
C ILE A 111 -3.93 1.37 -7.47
N LEU A 112 -4.10 2.50 -6.78
CA LEU A 112 -3.07 3.53 -6.66
C LEU A 112 -2.27 3.30 -5.37
N SER A 113 -1.01 2.95 -5.49
CA SER A 113 -0.11 2.79 -4.35
C SER A 113 0.85 3.97 -4.24
N THR A 114 0.92 4.59 -3.05
CA THR A 114 1.76 5.76 -2.81
C THR A 114 2.90 5.43 -1.85
N TYR A 115 4.13 5.71 -2.26
CA TYR A 115 5.36 5.48 -1.48
C TYR A 115 5.96 6.82 -1.05
N VAL A 116 5.20 7.57 -0.23
CA VAL A 116 5.60 8.88 0.30
C VAL A 116 6.06 8.72 1.74
N THR A 117 7.35 8.92 1.96
CA THR A 117 7.98 8.85 3.29
C THR A 117 8.71 10.14 3.62
N ALA A 118 8.81 10.47 4.92
CA ALA A 118 9.60 11.59 5.37
C ALA A 118 11.09 11.35 5.07
N PHE A 119 11.66 12.23 4.28
CA PHE A 119 13.10 12.28 4.07
C PHE A 119 13.61 13.66 4.47
N SER A 120 14.72 13.70 5.17
CA SER A 120 15.29 14.93 5.78
C SER A 120 15.57 16.08 4.82
N GLN A 121 15.40 15.88 3.52
CA GLN A 121 15.71 16.90 2.49
C GLN A 121 14.61 17.05 1.42
N SER A 122 13.52 16.30 1.48
CA SER A 122 12.38 16.53 0.59
C SER A 122 11.42 17.50 1.26
N GLY A 123 11.31 18.71 0.77
CA GLY A 123 10.51 19.78 1.36
C GLY A 123 9.00 19.53 1.45
N SER A 124 8.47 18.42 0.95
CA SER A 124 7.05 18.10 1.01
C SER A 124 6.81 16.63 1.29
N LEU A 125 5.80 16.37 2.14
CA LEU A 125 5.21 15.04 2.38
C LEU A 125 3.87 14.87 1.66
N ALA A 126 3.46 15.87 0.89
CA ALA A 126 2.25 15.89 0.09
C ALA A 126 2.41 15.12 -1.21
N LEU A 127 1.30 14.75 -1.81
CA LEU A 127 1.28 14.30 -3.21
C LEU A 127 1.42 15.48 -4.16
N PRO A 128 2.03 15.31 -5.33
CA PRO A 128 1.88 16.27 -6.42
C PRO A 128 0.41 16.45 -6.80
N GLU A 129 0.04 17.67 -7.18
CA GLU A 129 -1.34 18.01 -7.60
C GLU A 129 -1.83 17.08 -8.71
N GLU A 130 -0.96 16.71 -9.64
CA GLU A 130 -1.27 15.81 -10.75
C GLU A 130 -1.69 14.40 -10.29
N VAL A 131 -1.15 13.91 -9.16
CA VAL A 131 -1.55 12.61 -8.58
C VAL A 131 -2.90 12.72 -7.89
N VAL A 132 -3.15 13.83 -7.21
CA VAL A 132 -4.45 14.13 -6.58
C VAL A 132 -5.52 14.26 -7.66
N ASP A 133 -5.25 15.01 -8.71
CA ASP A 133 -6.14 15.17 -9.87
C ASP A 133 -6.41 13.83 -10.57
N PHE A 134 -5.38 13.00 -10.74
CA PHE A 134 -5.55 11.67 -11.31
C PHE A 134 -6.52 10.81 -10.49
N ALA A 135 -6.39 10.81 -9.17
CA ALA A 135 -7.31 10.09 -8.29
C ALA A 135 -8.74 10.66 -8.37
N GLY A 136 -8.89 12.00 -8.41
CA GLY A 136 -10.17 12.67 -8.61
C GLY A 136 -10.83 12.28 -9.93
N GLN A 137 -10.06 12.29 -11.01
CA GLN A 137 -10.57 11.91 -12.34
C GLN A 137 -10.97 10.42 -12.41
N LEU A 138 -10.33 9.52 -11.66
CA LEU A 138 -10.79 8.12 -11.53
C LEU A 138 -12.18 8.06 -10.91
N THR A 139 -12.46 8.91 -9.92
CA THR A 139 -13.80 9.04 -9.32
C THR A 139 -14.81 9.57 -10.33
N GLU A 140 -14.50 10.64 -11.05
CA GLU A 140 -15.38 11.26 -12.05
C GLU A 140 -15.77 10.30 -13.18
N ILE A 141 -14.82 9.52 -13.68
CA ILE A 141 -15.10 8.52 -14.73
C ILE A 141 -15.75 7.24 -14.21
N GLY A 142 -16.01 7.15 -12.89
CA GLY A 142 -16.71 6.05 -12.26
C GLY A 142 -15.92 4.73 -12.18
N VAL A 143 -14.60 4.76 -12.33
CA VAL A 143 -13.75 3.55 -12.22
C VAL A 143 -13.54 3.23 -10.75
N PRO A 144 -13.90 2.02 -10.28
CA PRO A 144 -13.58 1.59 -8.93
C PRO A 144 -12.08 1.70 -8.68
N HIS A 145 -11.70 2.38 -7.60
CA HIS A 145 -10.27 2.51 -7.27
C HIS A 145 -10.03 2.47 -5.76
N ILE A 146 -8.83 2.04 -5.41
CA ILE A 146 -8.33 1.90 -4.06
C ILE A 146 -7.01 2.65 -3.97
N VAL A 147 -6.82 3.42 -2.91
CA VAL A 147 -5.51 3.96 -2.56
C VAL A 147 -4.90 3.13 -1.43
N VAL A 148 -3.63 2.73 -1.61
CA VAL A 148 -2.82 2.07 -0.59
C VAL A 148 -1.61 2.93 -0.28
N SER A 149 -1.56 3.51 0.91
CA SER A 149 -0.44 4.34 1.35
C SER A 149 0.61 3.53 2.10
N PHE A 150 1.82 3.50 1.53
CA PHE A 150 3.01 2.85 2.09
C PHE A 150 3.94 3.87 2.77
N GLY A 151 3.41 4.71 3.63
CA GLY A 151 4.21 5.75 4.31
C GLY A 151 3.35 6.76 5.03
N ASN A 152 3.25 7.96 4.48
CA ASN A 152 2.54 9.06 5.10
C ASN A 152 1.04 8.78 5.28
N PRO A 153 0.52 8.70 6.51
CA PRO A 153 -0.91 8.47 6.75
C PRO A 153 -1.79 9.68 6.42
N TYR A 154 -1.21 10.89 6.35
CA TYR A 154 -1.96 12.13 6.16
C TYR A 154 -2.41 12.35 4.71
N LEU A 155 -1.92 11.57 3.74
CA LEU A 155 -2.32 11.71 2.33
C LEU A 155 -3.82 11.52 2.09
N ILE A 156 -4.55 10.88 3.00
CA ILE A 156 -6.02 10.77 2.93
C ILE A 156 -6.70 12.14 2.95
N THR A 157 -6.09 13.15 3.56
CA THR A 157 -6.65 14.52 3.60
C THR A 157 -6.62 15.21 2.23
N GLU A 158 -5.76 14.73 1.34
CA GLU A 158 -5.64 15.20 -0.04
C GLU A 158 -6.52 14.39 -1.01
N LEU A 159 -7.00 13.22 -0.57
CA LEU A 159 -7.74 12.23 -1.37
C LEU A 159 -9.08 11.83 -0.72
N PRO A 160 -9.97 12.79 -0.36
CA PRO A 160 -11.16 12.50 0.44
C PRO A 160 -12.20 11.63 -0.30
N ASP A 161 -12.24 11.70 -1.62
CA ASP A 161 -13.29 11.08 -2.45
C ASP A 161 -12.90 9.69 -2.99
N VAL A 162 -11.77 9.12 -2.54
CA VAL A 162 -11.37 7.78 -2.98
C VAL A 162 -12.32 6.72 -2.43
N ARG A 163 -12.58 5.68 -3.23
CA ARG A 163 -13.57 4.66 -2.89
C ARG A 163 -13.14 3.75 -1.74
N ALA A 164 -11.85 3.47 -1.62
CA ALA A 164 -11.27 2.80 -0.46
C ALA A 164 -9.86 3.33 -0.19
N TYR A 165 -9.50 3.44 1.09
CA TYR A 165 -8.18 3.91 1.50
C TYR A 165 -7.60 3.04 2.61
N MET A 166 -6.42 2.49 2.35
CA MET A 166 -5.72 1.59 3.24
C MET A 166 -4.31 2.10 3.56
N LEU A 167 -3.91 2.04 4.82
CA LEU A 167 -2.55 2.31 5.29
C LEU A 167 -1.78 1.01 5.48
N ALA A 168 -0.60 0.92 4.90
CA ALA A 168 0.36 -0.17 5.09
C ALA A 168 1.64 0.29 5.81
N TRP A 169 1.72 1.58 6.18
CA TRP A 169 2.69 2.24 7.05
C TRP A 169 4.15 2.21 6.57
N SER A 170 4.56 1.24 5.77
CA SER A 170 5.93 1.08 5.30
C SER A 170 5.97 0.53 3.88
N GLY A 171 6.98 0.95 3.09
CA GLY A 171 7.29 0.39 1.78
C GLY A 171 8.14 -0.89 1.83
N SER A 172 8.37 -1.49 3.00
CA SER A 172 9.14 -2.73 3.14
C SER A 172 8.48 -3.91 2.41
N GLU A 173 9.24 -4.93 2.10
CA GLU A 173 8.75 -6.16 1.45
C GLU A 173 7.57 -6.77 2.21
N VAL A 174 7.70 -6.93 3.53
CA VAL A 174 6.65 -7.53 4.37
C VAL A 174 5.38 -6.69 4.38
N SER A 175 5.50 -5.35 4.42
CA SER A 175 4.33 -4.46 4.37
C SER A 175 3.65 -4.47 3.01
N GLN A 176 4.42 -4.52 1.92
CA GLN A 176 3.88 -4.64 0.57
C GLN A 176 3.12 -5.97 0.38
N THR A 177 3.66 -7.06 0.92
CA THR A 177 3.04 -8.38 0.88
C THR A 177 1.76 -8.41 1.73
N ALA A 178 1.82 -7.93 2.97
CA ALA A 178 0.67 -7.85 3.88
C ALA A 178 -0.48 -7.01 3.29
N ALA A 179 -0.15 -5.85 2.68
CA ALA A 179 -1.15 -5.01 2.03
C ALA A 179 -1.89 -5.75 0.90
N ALA A 180 -1.17 -6.49 0.06
CA ALA A 180 -1.80 -7.27 -0.99
C ALA A 180 -2.66 -8.42 -0.43
N GLN A 181 -2.19 -9.13 0.59
CA GLN A 181 -2.96 -10.17 1.29
C GLN A 181 -4.26 -9.60 1.90
N ALA A 182 -4.17 -8.42 2.52
CA ALA A 182 -5.33 -7.72 3.09
C ALA A 182 -6.37 -7.38 2.02
N LEU A 183 -5.94 -6.89 0.84
CA LEU A 183 -6.85 -6.62 -0.28
C LEU A 183 -7.67 -7.86 -0.67
N PHE A 184 -7.08 -9.05 -0.59
CA PHE A 184 -7.77 -10.30 -0.94
C PHE A 184 -8.51 -10.95 0.23
N GLY A 185 -8.42 -10.40 1.45
CA GLY A 185 -9.00 -10.97 2.66
C GLY A 185 -8.29 -12.25 3.12
N GLU A 186 -7.02 -12.42 2.75
CA GLU A 186 -6.19 -13.55 3.20
C GLU A 186 -5.69 -13.37 4.63
N ILE A 187 -5.65 -12.13 5.08
CA ILE A 187 -5.42 -11.74 6.47
C ILE A 187 -6.57 -10.87 6.97
N GLU A 188 -6.73 -10.80 8.27
CA GLU A 188 -7.64 -9.85 8.90
C GLU A 188 -7.10 -8.43 8.75
N ILE A 189 -8.00 -7.46 8.54
CA ILE A 189 -7.69 -6.04 8.68
C ILE A 189 -8.21 -5.60 10.04
N SER A 190 -7.31 -5.31 10.98
CA SER A 190 -7.65 -4.94 12.36
C SER A 190 -6.84 -3.77 12.90
N GLY A 191 -5.90 -3.25 12.10
CA GLY A 191 -5.07 -2.10 12.48
C GLY A 191 -5.91 -0.85 12.76
N ARG A 192 -5.38 0.00 13.65
CA ARG A 192 -5.97 1.27 14.06
C ARG A 192 -4.96 2.39 13.90
N VAL A 193 -5.43 3.60 13.60
CA VAL A 193 -4.51 4.74 13.54
C VAL A 193 -3.95 5.06 14.93
N PRO A 194 -2.62 5.15 15.07
CA PRO A 194 -1.99 5.44 16.35
C PRO A 194 -1.93 6.93 16.67
N THR A 195 -2.37 7.79 15.76
CA THR A 195 -2.33 9.24 15.86
C THR A 195 -3.56 9.86 15.19
N ARG A 196 -3.83 11.12 15.48
CA ARG A 196 -4.89 11.87 14.78
C ARG A 196 -4.50 12.17 13.35
N ILE A 197 -5.49 12.14 12.45
CA ILE A 197 -5.39 12.61 11.07
C ILE A 197 -6.46 13.69 10.86
N PRO A 198 -6.23 14.92 11.38
CA PRO A 198 -7.23 15.97 11.32
C PRO A 198 -7.55 16.40 9.88
N PRO A 199 -8.80 16.75 9.58
CA PRO A 199 -9.97 16.70 10.45
C PRO A 199 -10.72 15.36 10.41
N LEU A 200 -10.20 14.32 9.72
CA LEU A 200 -10.94 13.16 9.27
C LEU A 200 -10.98 11.99 10.28
N TYR A 201 -9.89 11.76 11.00
CA TYR A 201 -9.76 10.55 11.84
C TYR A 201 -9.14 10.85 13.19
N GLU A 202 -9.67 10.20 14.23
CA GLU A 202 -9.14 10.23 15.58
C GLU A 202 -8.25 9.00 15.84
N MET A 203 -7.43 9.08 16.89
CA MET A 203 -6.62 7.94 17.33
C MET A 203 -7.53 6.76 17.70
N GLY A 204 -7.22 5.57 17.16
CA GLY A 204 -8.02 4.36 17.35
C GLY A 204 -9.02 4.09 16.23
N ASP A 205 -9.21 5.01 15.29
CA ASP A 205 -10.08 4.78 14.14
C ASP A 205 -9.50 3.70 13.20
N GLY A 206 -10.41 3.02 12.49
CA GLY A 206 -10.09 1.99 11.50
C GLY A 206 -11.28 1.03 11.33
N ILE A 207 -11.43 0.51 10.14
CA ILE A 207 -12.48 -0.46 9.78
C ILE A 207 -11.89 -1.86 9.94
N MET A 208 -12.60 -2.73 10.66
CA MET A 208 -12.23 -4.13 10.79
C MET A 208 -12.85 -4.96 9.66
N ILE A 209 -12.06 -5.79 9.02
CA ILE A 209 -12.53 -6.81 8.07
C ILE A 209 -11.94 -8.15 8.48
N PRO A 210 -12.77 -9.17 8.80
CA PRO A 210 -12.27 -10.49 9.15
C PRO A 210 -11.61 -11.16 7.95
N LYS A 211 -10.67 -12.05 8.24
CA LYS A 211 -10.09 -12.95 7.24
C LYS A 211 -11.20 -13.77 6.57
N LYS A 212 -11.14 -13.94 5.25
CA LYS A 212 -12.03 -14.86 4.54
C LYS A 212 -11.77 -16.29 4.99
N LEU A 213 -12.82 -17.00 5.33
CA LEU A 213 -12.74 -18.44 5.56
C LEU A 213 -12.46 -19.10 4.19
N THR A 214 -11.30 -19.70 4.05
CA THR A 214 -11.01 -20.61 2.94
C THR A 214 -11.77 -21.90 3.19
N GLY A 215 -12.33 -22.49 2.14
CA GLY A 215 -13.20 -23.67 2.27
C GLY A 215 -12.60 -24.91 2.98
N ASN A 216 -11.33 -24.83 3.42
CA ASN A 216 -10.61 -25.83 4.20
C ASN A 216 -10.69 -25.60 5.73
N ASP A 217 -11.24 -24.47 6.18
CA ASP A 217 -11.38 -24.15 7.62
C ASP A 217 -12.75 -24.58 8.20
N ARG A 218 -13.43 -25.52 7.53
CA ARG A 218 -14.74 -26.07 7.93
C ARG A 218 -14.65 -27.52 8.40
N ASP A 219 -13.72 -27.78 9.30
CA ASP A 219 -13.71 -29.06 10.05
C ASP A 219 -13.61 -28.78 11.56
#